data_1a892c972877a81435d78b277942a176
#
_entry.id   1a892c972877a81435d78b277942a176
#
_cell.length_a   1.000
_cell.length_b   1.000
_cell.length_c   1.000
_cell.angle_alpha   90.00
_cell.angle_beta   90.00
_cell.angle_gamma   90.00
#
_symmetry.space_group_name_H-M   'P 1'
#
loop_
_entity.id
_entity.type
_entity.pdbx_description
1 polymer ?
#
loop_
_entity_poly.entity_id
_entity_poly.type
_entity_poly.pdbx_seq_one_letter_code
_entity_poly.pdbx_strand_id
1 'polypeptide(L)'
;MECYSVLAFCYNKYKKYVNKEDKMKTLTLQYTISQKGWTDLRQNGKISIDEQSYLLNAIRTQDQYFKNIYLEQYLLQKIIKDTLPEAKKPILAKKIPISCTPFPEHVTDLPDAGEILLELEVPENEVVTVDYRTWLYLASEVNKTVEKYNSMKDMDTILKLPEKELKIDKMMRVQLLDVLNPAKTMNFIPELKLDQVKKAYQSADGQLEELEDY
;
A
#
# COMPACT_ATOMS: atom_id res chain seq x y z
N MET A 1 -57.04 2.57 -18.06
CA MET A 1 -56.66 1.99 -16.75
C MET A 1 -55.44 1.07 -16.88
N GLU A 2 -54.41 1.44 -17.63
CA GLU A 2 -53.23 0.56 -17.91
C GLU A 2 -51.85 1.18 -17.65
N CYS A 3 -51.78 2.45 -17.19
CA CYS A 3 -50.48 3.09 -16.91
C CYS A 3 -49.85 2.75 -15.54
N TYR A 4 -50.57 2.17 -14.60
CA TYR A 4 -50.07 1.88 -13.27
C TYR A 4 -49.28 0.57 -13.17
N SER A 5 -49.46 -0.37 -14.09
CA SER A 5 -48.81 -1.68 -14.05
C SER A 5 -47.35 -1.61 -14.54
N VAL A 6 -47.01 -0.73 -15.46
CA VAL A 6 -45.66 -0.60 -16.04
C VAL A 6 -44.71 0.09 -15.05
N LEU A 7 -45.20 1.11 -14.34
CA LEU A 7 -44.38 1.80 -13.32
C LEU A 7 -44.08 0.92 -12.10
N ALA A 8 -45.03 0.08 -11.67
CA ALA A 8 -44.82 -0.87 -10.59
C ALA A 8 -43.81 -1.98 -10.98
N PHE A 9 -43.83 -2.41 -12.26
CA PHE A 9 -42.88 -3.41 -12.76
C PHE A 9 -41.46 -2.85 -12.89
N CYS A 10 -41.29 -1.62 -13.35
CA CYS A 10 -40.00 -0.94 -13.41
C CYS A 10 -39.46 -0.66 -11.99
N TYR A 11 -40.32 -0.22 -11.06
CA TYR A 11 -39.90 0.04 -9.67
C TYR A 11 -39.44 -1.23 -8.95
N ASN A 12 -40.18 -2.36 -9.11
CA ASN A 12 -39.78 -3.63 -8.53
C ASN A 12 -38.51 -4.23 -9.19
N LYS A 13 -38.29 -4.00 -10.49
CA LYS A 13 -37.07 -4.41 -11.18
C LYS A 13 -35.89 -3.57 -10.69
N TYR A 14 -36.07 -2.27 -10.50
CA TYR A 14 -35.06 -1.35 -9.96
C TYR A 14 -34.72 -1.68 -8.47
N LYS A 15 -35.73 -2.00 -7.64
CA LYS A 15 -35.55 -2.41 -6.27
C LYS A 15 -34.78 -3.75 -6.13
N LYS A 16 -34.93 -4.66 -7.12
CA LYS A 16 -34.20 -5.93 -7.18
C LYS A 16 -32.72 -5.74 -7.58
N TYR A 17 -32.38 -4.66 -8.26
CA TYR A 17 -31.00 -4.26 -8.58
C TYR A 17 -30.32 -3.45 -7.48
N VAL A 18 -31.10 -2.71 -6.69
CA VAL A 18 -30.57 -1.89 -5.57
C VAL A 18 -30.38 -2.71 -4.29
N ASN A 19 -31.06 -3.88 -4.15
CA ASN A 19 -30.90 -4.80 -3.00
C ASN A 19 -29.91 -5.94 -3.20
N LYS A 20 -29.08 -5.94 -4.25
CA LYS A 20 -27.77 -6.58 -4.12
C LYS A 20 -26.94 -5.59 -3.28
N GLU A 21 -26.87 -5.82 -1.97
CA GLU A 21 -25.70 -5.43 -1.20
C GLU A 21 -24.49 -5.95 -2.02
N ASP A 22 -23.88 -5.07 -2.79
CA ASP A 22 -22.54 -5.32 -3.29
C ASP A 22 -21.70 -5.45 -2.03
N LYS A 23 -21.54 -6.70 -1.55
CA LYS A 23 -20.55 -6.99 -0.52
C LYS A 23 -19.26 -6.42 -1.08
N MET A 24 -18.80 -5.32 -0.49
CA MET A 24 -17.54 -4.69 -0.87
C MET A 24 -16.51 -5.81 -0.89
N LYS A 25 -15.92 -6.05 -2.06
CA LYS A 25 -14.82 -6.99 -2.17
C LYS A 25 -13.71 -6.55 -1.24
N THR A 26 -13.23 -7.47 -0.44
CA THR A 26 -12.06 -7.28 0.41
C THR A 26 -10.86 -8.03 -0.15
N LEU A 27 -9.68 -7.50 0.08
CA LEU A 27 -8.41 -8.17 -0.19
C LEU A 27 -7.82 -8.64 1.13
N THR A 28 -7.35 -9.87 1.17
CA THR A 28 -6.59 -10.39 2.30
C THR A 28 -5.11 -10.12 2.05
N LEU A 29 -4.54 -9.26 2.86
CA LEU A 29 -3.17 -8.76 2.74
C LEU A 29 -2.36 -9.13 3.97
N GLN A 30 -1.02 -9.13 3.83
CA GLN A 30 -0.10 -9.23 4.96
C GLN A 30 0.76 -7.98 5.08
N TYR A 31 1.07 -7.64 6.32
CA TYR A 31 1.98 -6.57 6.69
C TYR A 31 2.76 -6.96 7.94
N THR A 32 4.07 -6.74 7.93
CA THR A 32 4.91 -6.96 9.12
C THR A 32 5.16 -5.64 9.82
N ILE A 33 4.93 -5.61 11.13
CA ILE A 33 5.05 -4.42 11.97
C ILE A 33 5.96 -4.72 13.17
N SER A 34 6.73 -3.73 13.62
CA SER A 34 7.49 -3.86 14.86
C SER A 34 6.57 -3.95 16.08
N GLN A 35 7.07 -4.55 17.19
CA GLN A 35 6.34 -4.62 18.46
C GLN A 35 5.86 -3.25 18.95
N LYS A 36 6.69 -2.21 18.76
CA LYS A 36 6.29 -0.83 19.09
C LYS A 36 5.15 -0.36 18.20
N GLY A 37 5.27 -0.56 16.87
CA GLY A 37 4.22 -0.17 15.94
C GLY A 37 2.90 -0.89 16.22
N TRP A 38 2.95 -2.16 16.61
CA TRP A 38 1.78 -2.92 17.03
C TRP A 38 1.12 -2.31 18.28
N THR A 39 1.92 -1.95 19.28
CA THR A 39 1.42 -1.25 20.48
C THR A 39 0.76 0.08 20.11
N ASP A 40 1.41 0.87 19.25
CA ASP A 40 0.89 2.15 18.78
C ASP A 40 -0.44 1.96 17.99
N LEU A 41 -0.55 0.94 17.15
CA LEU A 41 -1.78 0.61 16.42
C LEU A 41 -2.93 0.27 17.38
N ARG A 42 -2.67 -0.56 18.39
CA ARG A 42 -3.67 -0.94 19.40
C ARG A 42 -4.15 0.24 20.22
N GLN A 43 -3.26 1.16 20.57
CA GLN A 43 -3.58 2.33 21.38
C GLN A 43 -4.34 3.41 20.60
N ASN A 44 -3.95 3.62 19.34
CA ASN A 44 -4.47 4.72 18.52
C ASN A 44 -5.56 4.30 17.53
N GLY A 45 -5.80 2.99 17.37
CA GLY A 45 -6.75 2.43 16.41
C GLY A 45 -6.29 2.48 14.96
N LYS A 46 -5.24 3.26 14.66
CA LYS A 46 -4.68 3.38 13.30
C LYS A 46 -3.27 3.91 13.27
N ILE A 47 -2.56 3.60 12.19
CA ILE A 47 -1.27 4.16 11.81
C ILE A 47 -1.38 4.77 10.43
N SER A 48 -0.94 6.00 10.27
CA SER A 48 -0.77 6.65 8.97
C SER A 48 0.48 7.51 8.99
N ILE A 49 1.16 7.59 7.84
CA ILE A 49 2.40 8.34 7.69
C ILE A 49 2.09 9.57 6.84
N ASP A 50 2.20 10.75 7.44
CA ASP A 50 2.04 12.02 6.73
C ASP A 50 3.27 12.31 5.86
N GLU A 51 3.02 12.71 4.61
CA GLU A 51 4.07 12.94 3.61
C GLU A 51 5.06 14.04 4.03
N GLN A 52 4.57 15.13 4.64
CA GLN A 52 5.45 16.21 5.09
C GLN A 52 6.31 15.77 6.26
N SER A 53 5.74 15.06 7.23
CA SER A 53 6.47 14.54 8.38
C SER A 53 7.54 13.53 7.94
N TYR A 54 7.25 12.71 6.94
CA TYR A 54 8.20 11.76 6.37
C TYR A 54 9.39 12.46 5.72
N LEU A 55 9.14 13.47 4.87
CA LEU A 55 10.19 14.28 4.26
C LEU A 55 11.03 15.02 5.29
N LEU A 56 10.41 15.58 6.33
CA LEU A 56 11.14 16.24 7.41
C LEU A 56 12.07 15.27 8.15
N ASN A 57 11.65 14.02 8.34
CA ASN A 57 12.50 13.01 8.94
C ASN A 57 13.69 12.65 8.04
N ALA A 58 13.46 12.54 6.72
CA ALA A 58 14.53 12.33 5.75
C ALA A 58 15.58 13.46 5.77
N ILE A 59 15.12 14.72 5.91
CA ILE A 59 16.00 15.90 5.98
C ILE A 59 16.79 15.92 7.30
N ARG A 60 16.16 15.55 8.40
CA ARG A 60 16.76 15.64 9.75
C ARG A 60 17.69 14.50 10.09
N THR A 61 17.52 13.33 9.45
CA THR A 61 18.40 12.18 9.73
C THR A 61 19.83 12.46 9.25
N GLN A 62 20.79 12.22 10.13
CA GLN A 62 22.20 12.33 9.79
C GLN A 62 22.78 11.01 9.25
N ASP A 63 22.07 9.91 9.47
CA ASP A 63 22.43 8.60 8.97
C ASP A 63 22.11 8.50 7.47
N GLN A 64 23.15 8.31 6.66
CA GLN A 64 23.05 8.28 5.21
C GLN A 64 22.25 7.08 4.70
N TYR A 65 22.32 5.95 5.37
CA TYR A 65 21.56 4.74 5.03
C TYR A 65 20.05 4.99 5.18
N PHE A 66 19.62 5.50 6.33
CA PHE A 66 18.21 5.84 6.53
C PHE A 66 17.73 6.95 5.62
N LYS A 67 18.59 7.95 5.35
CA LYS A 67 18.26 9.01 4.40
C LYS A 67 17.97 8.47 3.01
N ASN A 68 18.76 7.49 2.53
CA ASN A 68 18.54 6.86 1.24
C ASN A 68 17.22 6.12 1.20
N ILE A 69 16.91 5.34 2.24
CA ILE A 69 15.64 4.62 2.35
C ILE A 69 14.46 5.59 2.27
N TYR A 70 14.51 6.71 3.00
CA TYR A 70 13.45 7.72 2.98
C TYR A 70 13.27 8.34 1.58
N LEU A 71 14.37 8.65 0.89
CA LEU A 71 14.34 9.24 -0.45
C LEU A 71 13.80 8.24 -1.49
N GLU A 72 14.27 7.01 -1.44
CA GLU A 72 13.82 5.93 -2.31
C GLU A 72 12.30 5.73 -2.17
N GLN A 73 11.82 5.54 -0.96
CA GLN A 73 10.40 5.36 -0.68
C GLN A 73 9.56 6.56 -1.15
N TYR A 74 10.02 7.76 -0.92
CA TYR A 74 9.33 8.98 -1.38
C TYR A 74 9.22 9.04 -2.90
N LEU A 75 10.31 8.78 -3.62
CA LEU A 75 10.33 8.79 -5.09
C LEU A 75 9.45 7.69 -5.68
N LEU A 76 9.54 6.48 -5.15
CA LEU A 76 8.68 5.36 -5.57
C LEU A 76 7.20 5.70 -5.45
N GLN A 77 6.82 6.29 -4.35
CA GLN A 77 5.42 6.67 -4.14
C GLN A 77 4.95 7.81 -5.01
N LYS A 78 5.82 8.79 -5.28
CA LYS A 78 5.53 9.83 -6.25
C LYS A 78 5.24 9.23 -7.62
N ILE A 79 6.06 8.27 -8.07
CA ILE A 79 5.87 7.56 -9.34
C ILE A 79 4.53 6.83 -9.37
N ILE A 80 4.17 6.12 -8.28
CA ILE A 80 2.87 5.43 -8.21
C ILE A 80 1.74 6.46 -8.30
N LYS A 81 1.75 7.51 -7.49
CA LYS A 81 0.71 8.55 -7.49
C LYS A 81 0.55 9.19 -8.87
N ASP A 82 1.67 9.48 -9.55
CA ASP A 82 1.66 10.08 -10.89
C ASP A 82 1.17 9.11 -11.98
N THR A 83 1.28 7.80 -11.73
CA THR A 83 0.86 6.74 -12.66
C THR A 83 -0.62 6.38 -12.49
N LEU A 84 -1.19 6.61 -11.30
CA LEU A 84 -2.57 6.22 -11.00
C LEU A 84 -3.59 6.97 -11.87
N PRO A 85 -4.69 6.28 -12.26
CA PRO A 85 -5.86 6.95 -12.79
C PRO A 85 -6.42 7.98 -11.80
N GLU A 86 -6.98 9.08 -12.31
CA GLU A 86 -7.51 10.18 -11.48
C GLU A 86 -8.47 9.71 -10.38
N ALA A 87 -9.30 8.70 -10.66
CA ALA A 87 -10.23 8.12 -9.70
C ALA A 87 -9.55 7.46 -8.48
N LYS A 88 -8.31 6.98 -8.63
CA LYS A 88 -7.55 6.30 -7.56
C LYS A 88 -6.55 7.22 -6.85
N LYS A 89 -6.20 8.35 -7.42
CA LYS A 89 -5.27 9.32 -6.80
C LYS A 89 -5.67 9.77 -5.40
N PRO A 90 -6.97 10.01 -5.09
CA PRO A 90 -7.38 10.42 -3.75
C PRO A 90 -7.06 9.38 -2.66
N ILE A 91 -7.00 8.08 -3.00
CA ILE A 91 -6.71 7.00 -2.04
C ILE A 91 -5.37 7.25 -1.34
N LEU A 92 -4.35 7.67 -2.10
CA LEU A 92 -2.99 7.89 -1.61
C LEU A 92 -2.64 9.38 -1.40
N ALA A 93 -3.61 10.28 -1.47
CA ALA A 93 -3.34 11.72 -1.36
C ALA A 93 -2.77 12.09 0.01
N LYS A 94 -1.66 12.86 0.03
CA LYS A 94 -0.98 13.38 1.23
C LYS A 94 -0.48 12.34 2.24
N LYS A 95 -0.49 11.06 1.88
CA LYS A 95 -0.02 9.96 2.71
C LYS A 95 1.16 9.27 2.07
N ILE A 96 2.05 8.76 2.91
CA ILE A 96 3.02 7.75 2.53
C ILE A 96 2.30 6.41 2.67
N PRO A 97 1.98 5.71 1.57
CA PRO A 97 1.23 4.47 1.66
C PRO A 97 2.04 3.36 2.33
N ILE A 98 1.31 2.51 3.01
CA ILE A 98 1.84 1.29 3.62
C ILE A 98 1.84 0.20 2.55
N SER A 99 3.00 -0.42 2.32
CA SER A 99 3.17 -1.49 1.33
C SER A 99 2.80 -2.83 1.95
N CYS A 100 1.87 -3.54 1.32
CA CYS A 100 1.41 -4.86 1.73
C CYS A 100 1.56 -5.84 0.57
N THR A 101 1.71 -7.13 0.88
CA THR A 101 1.62 -8.21 -0.11
C THR A 101 0.35 -9.03 0.12
N PRO A 102 -0.12 -9.81 -0.87
CA PRO A 102 -1.21 -10.75 -0.64
C PRO A 102 -0.84 -11.71 0.49
N PHE A 103 -1.81 -12.04 1.35
CA PHE A 103 -1.61 -13.04 2.39
C PHE A 103 -1.52 -14.43 1.71
N PRO A 104 -0.44 -15.20 1.92
CA PRO A 104 -0.27 -16.49 1.27
C PRO A 104 -1.19 -17.57 1.90
N GLU A 105 -1.53 -18.60 1.14
CA GLU A 105 -2.26 -19.77 1.69
C GLU A 105 -1.45 -20.48 2.79
N HIS A 106 -0.11 -20.46 2.66
CA HIS A 106 0.81 -20.98 3.66
C HIS A 106 1.89 -19.95 3.91
N VAL A 107 2.03 -19.48 5.14
CA VAL A 107 3.07 -18.56 5.54
C VAL A 107 4.39 -19.33 5.64
N THR A 108 5.33 -19.00 4.78
CA THR A 108 6.67 -19.62 4.73
C THR A 108 7.72 -18.77 5.43
N ASP A 109 7.54 -17.45 5.41
CA ASP A 109 8.48 -16.49 5.97
C ASP A 109 7.97 -16.04 7.35
N LEU A 110 8.68 -16.46 8.39
CA LEU A 110 8.38 -16.05 9.75
C LEU A 110 8.82 -14.60 9.97
N PRO A 111 8.06 -13.81 10.75
CA PRO A 111 8.52 -12.50 11.17
C PRO A 111 9.76 -12.61 12.03
N ASP A 112 10.66 -11.62 11.94
CA ASP A 112 11.84 -11.55 12.76
C ASP A 112 11.49 -11.37 14.26
N ALA A 113 12.47 -11.64 15.13
CA ALA A 113 12.29 -11.45 16.57
C ALA A 113 11.92 -9.98 16.87
N GLY A 114 10.79 -9.76 17.52
CA GLY A 114 10.26 -8.42 17.83
C GLY A 114 9.42 -7.81 16.72
N GLU A 115 9.07 -8.59 15.70
CA GLU A 115 8.11 -8.24 14.67
C GLU A 115 6.81 -9.05 14.80
N ILE A 116 5.73 -8.50 14.29
CA ILE A 116 4.40 -9.11 14.25
C ILE A 116 3.92 -9.10 12.82
N LEU A 117 3.51 -10.26 12.32
CA LEU A 117 2.86 -10.42 11.03
C LEU A 117 1.35 -10.23 11.20
N LEU A 118 0.78 -9.33 10.46
CA LEU A 118 -0.65 -9.04 10.44
C LEU A 118 -1.29 -9.64 9.19
N GLU A 119 -2.40 -10.35 9.37
CA GLU A 119 -3.38 -10.68 8.34
C GLU A 119 -4.44 -9.59 8.32
N LEU A 120 -4.59 -8.91 7.19
CA LEU A 120 -5.47 -7.77 7.02
C LEU A 120 -6.62 -8.09 6.07
N GLU A 121 -7.83 -7.66 6.39
CA GLU A 121 -8.95 -7.60 5.44
C GLU A 121 -9.23 -6.13 5.09
N VAL A 122 -8.87 -5.74 3.87
CA VAL A 122 -8.97 -4.35 3.40
C VAL A 122 -9.95 -4.24 2.24
N PRO A 123 -10.90 -3.28 2.27
CA PRO A 123 -11.78 -3.03 1.12
C PRO A 123 -10.99 -2.74 -0.16
N GLU A 124 -11.34 -3.40 -1.27
CA GLU A 124 -10.62 -3.27 -2.55
C GLU A 124 -10.56 -1.81 -3.05
N ASN A 125 -11.57 -1.02 -2.72
CA ASN A 125 -11.61 0.40 -3.08
C ASN A 125 -10.67 1.30 -2.24
N GLU A 126 -10.13 0.80 -1.14
CA GLU A 126 -9.09 1.47 -0.33
C GLU A 126 -7.67 1.03 -0.72
N VAL A 127 -7.51 0.14 -1.71
CA VAL A 127 -6.23 -0.43 -2.08
C VAL A 127 -5.81 0.00 -3.48
N VAL A 128 -4.56 0.36 -3.63
CA VAL A 128 -3.88 0.50 -4.92
C VAL A 128 -3.00 -0.72 -5.14
N THR A 129 -3.36 -1.52 -6.15
CA THR A 129 -2.65 -2.75 -6.50
C THR A 129 -1.79 -2.51 -7.74
N VAL A 130 -0.54 -2.98 -7.70
CA VAL A 130 0.41 -2.90 -8.82
C VAL A 130 1.09 -4.24 -9.06
N ASP A 131 1.60 -4.45 -10.27
CA ASP A 131 2.37 -5.64 -10.61
C ASP A 131 3.69 -5.68 -9.83
N TYR A 132 3.95 -6.81 -9.14
CA TYR A 132 5.08 -6.95 -8.23
C TYR A 132 6.44 -6.92 -8.96
N ARG A 133 6.54 -7.51 -10.15
CA ARG A 133 7.82 -7.55 -10.90
C ARG A 133 8.18 -6.15 -11.40
N THR A 134 7.21 -5.45 -11.96
CA THR A 134 7.39 -4.07 -12.41
C THR A 134 7.73 -3.16 -11.24
N TRP A 135 7.10 -3.37 -10.07
CA TRP A 135 7.44 -2.68 -8.85
C TRP A 135 8.89 -2.91 -8.42
N LEU A 136 9.36 -4.17 -8.37
CA LEU A 136 10.75 -4.48 -8.01
C LEU A 136 11.76 -3.85 -8.97
N TYR A 137 11.44 -3.85 -10.27
CA TYR A 137 12.29 -3.20 -11.26
C TYR A 137 12.38 -1.70 -11.01
N LEU A 138 11.25 -1.03 -10.79
CA LEU A 138 11.21 0.40 -10.46
C LEU A 138 11.99 0.71 -9.18
N ALA A 139 11.82 -0.10 -8.13
CA ALA A 139 12.54 0.05 -6.88
C ALA A 139 14.06 -0.01 -7.11
N SER A 140 14.53 -0.97 -7.93
CA SER A 140 15.94 -1.09 -8.29
C SER A 140 16.47 0.14 -9.05
N GLU A 141 15.71 0.69 -10.02
CA GLU A 141 16.15 1.86 -10.78
C GLU A 141 16.13 3.14 -9.93
N VAL A 142 15.16 3.29 -9.04
CA VAL A 142 15.12 4.42 -8.09
C VAL A 142 16.28 4.33 -7.10
N ASN A 143 16.58 3.15 -6.55
CA ASN A 143 17.72 2.95 -5.66
C ASN A 143 19.04 3.35 -6.33
N LYS A 144 19.33 2.85 -7.52
CA LYS A 144 20.53 3.24 -8.31
C LYS A 144 20.61 4.74 -8.53
N THR A 145 19.46 5.37 -8.74
CA THR A 145 19.40 6.83 -8.94
C THR A 145 19.69 7.57 -7.64
N VAL A 146 19.10 7.16 -6.53
CA VAL A 146 19.37 7.74 -5.20
C VAL A 146 20.86 7.57 -4.84
N GLU A 147 21.45 6.42 -5.03
CA GLU A 147 22.87 6.17 -4.79
C GLU A 147 23.78 7.07 -5.65
N LYS A 148 23.46 7.21 -6.94
CA LYS A 148 24.19 8.10 -7.84
C LYS A 148 24.18 9.57 -7.39
N TYR A 149 23.04 10.05 -6.94
CA TYR A 149 22.87 11.45 -6.51
C TYR A 149 23.20 11.68 -5.05
N ASN A 150 23.44 10.64 -4.29
CA ASN A 150 23.76 10.72 -2.87
C ASN A 150 25.09 11.42 -2.59
N SER A 151 26.03 11.38 -3.53
CA SER A 151 27.28 12.16 -3.51
C SER A 151 27.05 13.66 -3.70
N MET A 152 25.91 14.06 -4.26
CA MET A 152 25.48 15.44 -4.44
C MET A 152 24.67 15.84 -3.22
N LYS A 153 25.28 16.46 -2.24
CA LYS A 153 24.75 16.84 -0.91
C LYS A 153 23.41 17.63 -0.89
N ASP A 154 22.72 17.74 -2.02
CA ASP A 154 21.52 18.56 -2.18
C ASP A 154 20.26 17.70 -2.37
N MET A 155 19.52 17.55 -1.26
CA MET A 155 18.22 16.85 -1.26
C MET A 155 17.19 17.49 -2.20
N ASP A 156 17.21 18.82 -2.34
CA ASP A 156 16.29 19.51 -3.22
C ASP A 156 16.46 19.08 -4.68
N THR A 157 17.67 18.77 -5.09
CA THR A 157 17.98 18.22 -6.41
C THR A 157 17.40 16.82 -6.58
N ILE A 158 17.53 15.96 -5.57
CA ILE A 158 16.98 14.59 -5.62
C ILE A 158 15.46 14.61 -5.68
N LEU A 159 14.81 15.44 -4.87
CA LEU A 159 13.35 15.56 -4.83
C LEU A 159 12.75 16.14 -6.13
N LYS A 160 13.55 16.90 -6.88
CA LYS A 160 13.16 17.54 -8.14
C LYS A 160 13.67 16.81 -9.37
N LEU A 161 14.25 15.61 -9.20
CA LEU A 161 14.75 14.83 -10.33
C LEU A 161 13.65 14.67 -11.39
N PRO A 162 13.93 15.10 -12.62
CA PRO A 162 12.97 14.89 -13.70
C PRO A 162 12.80 13.40 -13.96
N GLU A 163 11.59 12.99 -14.34
CA GLU A 163 11.25 11.59 -14.61
C GLU A 163 12.20 10.88 -15.57
N LYS A 164 12.76 11.63 -16.54
CA LYS A 164 13.76 11.10 -17.48
C LYS A 164 15.03 10.58 -16.80
N GLU A 165 15.42 11.14 -15.66
CA GLU A 165 16.58 10.68 -14.90
C GLU A 165 16.29 9.38 -14.15
N LEU A 166 15.02 9.12 -13.83
CA LEU A 166 14.56 7.88 -13.22
C LEU A 166 14.39 6.76 -14.26
N LYS A 167 14.61 7.04 -15.56
CA LYS A 167 14.44 6.08 -16.68
C LYS A 167 13.08 5.39 -16.71
N ILE A 168 12.06 6.05 -16.20
CA ILE A 168 10.71 5.53 -16.14
C ILE A 168 9.97 5.98 -17.39
N ASP A 169 9.79 5.07 -18.31
CA ASP A 169 9.08 5.33 -19.53
C ASP A 169 7.56 5.09 -19.39
N LYS A 170 6.82 5.48 -20.44
CA LYS A 170 5.37 5.32 -20.49
C LYS A 170 4.95 3.84 -20.44
N MET A 171 5.75 2.94 -20.99
CA MET A 171 5.46 1.51 -21.05
C MET A 171 5.54 0.88 -19.66
N MET A 172 6.54 1.22 -18.86
CA MET A 172 6.66 0.78 -17.48
C MET A 172 5.46 1.22 -16.62
N ARG A 173 4.96 2.45 -16.83
CA ARG A 173 3.79 2.95 -16.11
C ARG A 173 2.53 2.15 -16.42
N VAL A 174 2.36 1.74 -17.68
CA VAL A 174 1.25 0.86 -18.09
C VAL A 174 1.42 -0.52 -17.48
N GLN A 175 2.61 -1.11 -17.55
CA GLN A 175 2.89 -2.43 -16.97
C GLN A 175 2.73 -2.46 -15.45
N LEU A 176 3.03 -1.36 -14.76
CA LEU A 176 2.85 -1.27 -13.31
C LEU A 176 1.38 -1.49 -12.89
N LEU A 177 0.43 -1.02 -13.70
CA LEU A 177 -1.00 -1.15 -13.42
C LEU A 177 -1.62 -2.41 -14.05
N ASP A 178 -0.89 -3.11 -14.94
CA ASP A 178 -1.35 -4.32 -15.62
C ASP A 178 -1.02 -5.56 -14.78
N VAL A 179 -1.89 -5.85 -13.82
CA VAL A 179 -1.73 -6.98 -12.90
C VAL A 179 -2.14 -8.27 -13.58
N LEU A 180 -1.19 -9.00 -14.13
CA LEU A 180 -1.43 -10.29 -14.79
C LEU A 180 -1.60 -11.45 -13.80
N ASN A 181 -1.02 -11.35 -12.62
CA ASN A 181 -1.09 -12.39 -11.58
C ASN A 181 -1.48 -11.79 -10.22
N PRO A 182 -2.73 -11.97 -9.75
CA PRO A 182 -3.19 -11.43 -8.47
C PRO A 182 -2.41 -11.92 -7.25
N ALA A 183 -1.78 -13.10 -7.31
CA ALA A 183 -0.92 -13.61 -6.24
C ALA A 183 0.47 -12.97 -6.20
N LYS A 184 0.83 -12.17 -7.22
CA LYS A 184 2.13 -11.49 -7.33
C LYS A 184 1.92 -9.99 -7.49
N THR A 185 1.39 -9.36 -6.46
CA THR A 185 1.10 -7.94 -6.42
C THR A 185 1.80 -7.26 -5.25
N MET A 186 2.08 -5.97 -5.42
CA MET A 186 2.32 -5.05 -4.32
C MET A 186 1.07 -4.20 -4.13
N ASN A 187 0.62 -4.12 -2.91
CA ASN A 187 -0.60 -3.42 -2.54
C ASN A 187 -0.28 -2.25 -1.62
N PHE A 188 -0.90 -1.12 -1.86
CA PHE A 188 -0.68 0.11 -1.10
C PHE A 188 -1.97 0.56 -0.46
N ILE A 189 -1.95 0.72 0.86
CA ILE A 189 -3.05 1.27 1.65
C ILE A 189 -2.64 2.62 2.25
N PRO A 190 -3.56 3.60 2.36
CA PRO A 190 -3.23 4.94 2.86
C PRO A 190 -2.95 4.96 4.35
N GLU A 191 -3.53 4.03 5.08
CA GLU A 191 -3.38 3.88 6.53
C GLU A 191 -3.68 2.43 6.93
N LEU A 192 -3.06 1.97 8.01
CA LEU A 192 -3.35 0.70 8.66
C LEU A 192 -4.33 0.97 9.80
N LYS A 193 -5.49 0.30 9.79
CA LYS A 193 -6.51 0.43 10.81
C LYS A 193 -6.61 -0.86 11.63
N LEU A 194 -6.86 -0.74 12.92
CA LEU A 194 -6.98 -1.90 13.80
C LEU A 194 -8.19 -2.79 13.43
N ASP A 195 -9.30 -2.20 12.96
CA ASP A 195 -10.49 -2.93 12.50
C ASP A 195 -10.28 -3.69 11.18
N GLN A 196 -9.18 -3.45 10.47
CA GLN A 196 -8.76 -4.22 9.29
C GLN A 196 -7.93 -5.46 9.69
N VAL A 197 -7.42 -5.53 10.92
CA VAL A 197 -6.62 -6.67 11.39
C VAL A 197 -7.55 -7.84 11.69
N LYS A 198 -7.39 -8.93 10.94
CA LYS A 198 -8.12 -10.18 11.13
C LYS A 198 -7.41 -11.09 12.11
N LYS A 199 -6.07 -11.16 11.99
CA LYS A 199 -5.20 -11.96 12.84
C LYS A 199 -3.83 -11.31 12.95
N ALA A 200 -3.17 -11.57 14.07
CA ALA A 200 -1.81 -11.15 14.32
C ALA A 200 -0.98 -12.35 14.78
N TYR A 201 0.24 -12.46 14.28
CA TYR A 201 1.12 -13.60 14.54
C TYR A 201 2.51 -13.13 14.97
N GLN A 202 3.12 -13.87 15.86
CA GLN A 202 4.54 -13.74 16.20
C GLN A 202 5.30 -15.03 15.89
N SER A 203 6.62 -14.93 15.79
CA SER A 203 7.47 -16.11 15.73
C SER A 203 7.81 -16.58 17.13
N ALA A 204 7.47 -17.83 17.46
CA ALA A 204 7.86 -18.51 18.69
C ALA A 204 8.40 -19.90 18.35
N ASP A 205 9.60 -20.20 18.80
CA ASP A 205 10.29 -21.49 18.60
C ASP A 205 10.33 -21.96 17.13
N GLY A 206 10.44 -21.00 16.19
CA GLY A 206 10.48 -21.29 14.75
C GLY A 206 9.11 -21.64 14.13
N GLN A 207 8.02 -21.32 14.81
CA GLN A 207 6.66 -21.48 14.32
C GLN A 207 5.89 -20.16 14.46
N LEU A 208 4.82 -20.01 13.63
CA LEU A 208 3.87 -18.92 13.81
C LEU A 208 2.92 -19.24 14.95
N GLU A 209 2.83 -18.33 15.89
CA GLU A 209 1.87 -18.35 16.98
C GLU A 209 0.89 -17.20 16.83
N GLU A 210 -0.40 -17.48 16.79
CA GLU A 210 -1.45 -16.46 16.74
C GLU A 210 -1.53 -15.77 18.10
N LEU A 211 -1.50 -14.44 18.10
CA LEU A 211 -1.68 -13.65 19.31
C LEU A 211 -3.18 -13.67 19.68
N GLU A 212 -3.47 -14.22 20.84
CA GLU A 212 -4.78 -14.12 21.48
C GLU A 212 -4.90 -12.71 22.10
N ASP A 213 -6.05 -12.05 22.01
CA ASP A 213 -6.34 -10.73 22.62
C ASP A 213 -5.64 -9.50 22.00
N TYR A 214 -6.21 -9.01 20.89
CA TYR A 214 -5.91 -7.66 20.38
C TYR A 214 -7.15 -6.81 20.13
#